data_b1dc8da687a55d26b4086ca36950b0ed
#
_entry.id   b1dc8da687a55d26b4086ca36950b0ed
#
_cell.length_a   1.000
_cell.length_b   1.000
_cell.length_c   1.000
_cell.angle_alpha   90.00
_cell.angle_beta   90.00
_cell.angle_gamma   90.00
#
_symmetry.space_group_name_H-M   'P 1'
#
loop_
_entity.id
_entity.type
_entity.pdbx_description
1 polymer ?
#
loop_
_entity_poly.entity_id
_entity_poly.type
_entity_poly.pdbx_seq_one_letter_code
_entity_poly.pdbx_strand_id
1 'polypeptide(L)'
;MGLAERRAVERFRTDDYPTWKARIDEVAGFDLPVEVAWDELAVVDYASSYAAFFPKVYFQPMVEALAAVTIDDMGKTALRDGLRKIVVRNSDQYSSTTGFAFEDGVLTIDHRSYSNIDDGEERAKGLQRLLEAGL
;
A
#
# COMPACT_ATOMS: atom_id res chain seq x y z
N MET A 1 21.99 -4.32 3.08
CA MET A 1 21.40 -2.96 3.19
C MET A 1 22.28 -2.09 4.08
N GLY A 2 22.67 -0.94 3.59
CA GLY A 2 23.56 -0.06 4.31
C GLY A 2 22.87 0.90 5.28
N LEU A 3 23.64 1.70 5.98
CA LEU A 3 23.13 2.66 6.95
C LEU A 3 22.30 3.77 6.29
N ALA A 4 22.69 4.20 5.08
CA ALA A 4 21.97 5.24 4.35
C ALA A 4 20.52 4.80 4.05
N GLU A 5 20.35 3.56 3.61
CA GLU A 5 19.03 2.99 3.32
C GLU A 5 18.20 2.84 4.59
N ARG A 6 18.79 2.37 5.67
CA ARG A 6 18.08 2.23 6.95
C ARG A 6 17.63 3.59 7.49
N ARG A 7 18.47 4.60 7.38
CA ARG A 7 18.12 5.96 7.81
C ARG A 7 17.00 6.55 6.96
N ALA A 8 17.04 6.31 5.64
CA ALA A 8 16.02 6.82 4.73
C ALA A 8 14.66 6.16 4.99
N VAL A 9 14.63 4.86 5.23
CA VAL A 9 13.40 4.14 5.59
C VAL A 9 12.84 4.67 6.91
N GLU A 10 13.69 4.81 7.92
CA GLU A 10 13.23 5.31 9.23
C GLU A 10 12.70 6.74 9.14
N ARG A 11 13.32 7.57 8.32
CA ARG A 11 12.85 8.94 8.09
C ARG A 11 11.46 8.93 7.43
N PHE A 12 11.26 8.11 6.41
CA PHE A 12 9.94 7.98 5.77
C PHE A 12 8.90 7.48 6.76
N ARG A 13 9.23 6.43 7.50
CA ARG A 13 8.33 5.84 8.48
C ARG A 13 7.90 6.83 9.56
N THR A 14 8.84 7.66 10.01
CA THR A 14 8.59 8.61 11.10
C THR A 14 7.94 9.90 10.62
N ASP A 15 8.40 10.46 9.47
CA ASP A 15 8.01 11.80 9.02
C ASP A 15 6.84 11.78 8.03
N ASP A 16 6.79 10.80 7.13
CA ASP A 16 5.83 10.79 6.02
C ASP A 16 4.69 9.79 6.21
N TYR A 17 5.01 8.59 6.68
CA TYR A 17 4.02 7.53 6.79
C TYR A 17 2.83 7.86 7.69
N PRO A 18 2.98 8.55 8.82
CA PRO A 18 1.83 8.90 9.67
C PRO A 18 0.74 9.67 8.92
N THR A 19 1.12 10.55 8.00
CA THR A 19 0.15 11.27 7.15
C THR A 19 -0.59 10.32 6.21
N TRP A 20 0.13 9.36 5.62
CA TRP A 20 -0.49 8.35 4.76
C TRP A 20 -1.42 7.44 5.54
N LYS A 21 -1.01 6.99 6.72
CA LYS A 21 -1.86 6.15 7.58
C LYS A 21 -3.14 6.87 7.97
N ALA A 22 -3.05 8.16 8.29
CA ALA A 22 -4.23 8.96 8.59
C ALA A 22 -5.19 9.05 7.41
N ARG A 23 -4.67 9.22 6.19
CA ARG A 23 -5.49 9.23 4.96
C ARG A 23 -6.15 7.89 4.71
N ILE A 24 -5.42 6.80 4.92
CA ILE A 24 -5.95 5.44 4.78
C ILE A 24 -7.14 5.25 5.71
N ASP A 25 -6.99 5.60 6.98
CA ASP A 25 -8.05 5.44 7.98
C ASP A 25 -9.25 6.34 7.69
N GLU A 26 -9.01 7.56 7.23
CA GLU A 26 -10.08 8.49 6.86
C GLU A 26 -10.93 7.92 5.71
N VAL A 27 -10.27 7.43 4.66
CA VAL A 27 -10.96 6.88 3.50
C VAL A 27 -11.67 5.57 3.83
N ALA A 28 -11.02 4.72 4.60
CA ALA A 28 -11.60 3.44 5.04
C ALA A 28 -12.80 3.64 5.98
N GLY A 29 -12.76 4.70 6.78
CA GLY A 29 -13.79 4.99 7.78
C GLY A 29 -13.57 4.30 9.12
N PHE A 30 -12.42 3.70 9.33
CA PHE A 30 -12.04 3.04 10.59
C PHE A 30 -10.52 2.94 10.68
N ASP A 31 -10.01 2.60 11.86
CA ASP A 31 -8.58 2.36 12.07
C ASP A 31 -8.20 1.02 11.44
N LEU A 32 -7.71 1.10 10.20
CA LEU A 32 -7.38 -0.09 9.40
C LEU A 32 -5.94 -0.52 9.71
N PRO A 33 -5.73 -1.75 10.24
CA PRO A 33 -4.39 -2.25 10.47
C PRO A 33 -3.60 -2.35 9.15
N VAL A 34 -2.41 -1.76 9.13
CA VAL A 34 -1.48 -1.82 8.00
C VAL A 34 -0.14 -2.29 8.51
N GLU A 35 0.32 -3.44 8.03
CA GLU A 35 1.63 -3.97 8.32
C GLU A 35 2.55 -3.69 7.15
N VAL A 36 3.64 -2.96 7.38
CA VAL A 36 4.62 -2.64 6.35
C VAL A 36 5.92 -3.35 6.69
N ALA A 37 6.40 -4.17 5.77
CA ALA A 37 7.71 -4.81 5.88
C ALA A 37 8.79 -3.80 5.46
N TRP A 38 9.07 -2.84 6.33
CA TRP A 38 9.94 -1.70 6.03
C TRP A 38 11.31 -2.12 5.51
N ASP A 39 11.88 -3.18 6.07
CA ASP A 39 13.20 -3.66 5.65
C ASP A 39 13.19 -4.18 4.21
N GLU A 40 12.07 -4.75 3.77
CA GLU A 40 11.93 -5.23 2.39
C GLU A 40 11.75 -4.11 1.39
N LEU A 41 11.18 -2.98 1.78
CA LEU A 41 10.95 -1.85 0.89
C LEU A 41 12.25 -1.13 0.54
N ALA A 42 13.25 -1.23 1.38
CA ALA A 42 14.54 -0.58 1.18
C ALA A 42 15.32 -1.29 0.07
N VAL A 43 15.71 -0.55 -0.94
CA VAL A 43 16.51 -1.05 -2.06
C VAL A 43 17.78 -0.23 -2.17
N VAL A 44 18.91 -0.90 -2.30
CA VAL A 44 20.22 -0.25 -2.43
C VAL A 44 20.21 0.71 -3.62
N ASP A 45 20.86 1.86 -3.47
CA ASP A 45 21.00 2.92 -4.47
C ASP A 45 19.75 3.79 -4.67
N TYR A 46 18.65 3.53 -3.96
CA TYR A 46 17.41 4.31 -4.12
C TYR A 46 17.01 5.09 -2.86
N ALA A 47 17.91 5.20 -1.87
CA ALA A 47 17.58 5.84 -0.58
C ALA A 47 17.05 7.27 -0.74
N SER A 48 17.60 8.06 -1.66
CA SER A 48 17.14 9.43 -1.91
C SER A 48 15.76 9.51 -2.57
N SER A 49 15.24 8.39 -3.06
CA SER A 49 13.98 8.33 -3.80
C SER A 49 12.82 7.75 -3.00
N TYR A 50 13.05 7.21 -1.80
CA TYR A 50 12.01 6.54 -1.03
C TYR A 50 10.81 7.45 -0.74
N ALA A 51 11.06 8.71 -0.42
CA ALA A 51 9.99 9.67 -0.13
C ALA A 51 9.03 9.86 -1.31
N ALA A 52 9.52 9.70 -2.54
CA ALA A 52 8.71 9.78 -3.75
C ALA A 52 8.16 8.41 -4.17
N PHE A 53 8.97 7.36 -4.06
CA PHE A 53 8.61 6.03 -4.59
C PHE A 53 7.60 5.31 -3.72
N PHE A 54 7.75 5.31 -2.41
CA PHE A 54 6.82 4.58 -1.54
C PHE A 54 5.37 5.05 -1.67
N PRO A 55 5.09 6.36 -1.68
CA PRO A 55 3.72 6.81 -1.93
C PRO A 55 3.19 6.40 -3.31
N LYS A 56 3.98 6.55 -4.36
CA LYS A 56 3.55 6.23 -5.72
C LYS A 56 3.28 4.76 -5.94
N VAL A 57 4.10 3.89 -5.35
CA VAL A 57 3.98 2.44 -5.52
C VAL A 57 2.91 1.86 -4.62
N TYR A 58 2.83 2.28 -3.37
CA TYR A 58 2.00 1.62 -2.36
C TYR A 58 0.84 2.47 -1.86
N PHE A 59 1.12 3.63 -1.27
CA PHE A 59 0.14 4.31 -0.43
C PHE A 59 -0.88 5.11 -1.22
N GLN A 60 -0.48 5.79 -2.29
CA GLN A 60 -1.41 6.52 -3.15
C GLN A 60 -2.39 5.58 -3.87
N PRO A 61 -1.93 4.50 -4.53
CA PRO A 61 -2.86 3.53 -5.12
C PRO A 61 -3.80 2.89 -4.10
N MET A 62 -3.31 2.63 -2.90
CA MET A 62 -4.11 2.08 -1.81
C MET A 62 -5.24 3.04 -1.41
N VAL A 63 -4.93 4.31 -1.19
CA VAL A 63 -5.92 5.33 -0.85
C VAL A 63 -6.96 5.46 -1.96
N GLU A 64 -6.53 5.49 -3.22
CA GLU A 64 -7.44 5.59 -4.37
C GLU A 64 -8.36 4.38 -4.48
N ALA A 65 -7.83 3.18 -4.27
CA ALA A 65 -8.65 1.95 -4.30
C ALA A 65 -9.69 1.94 -3.18
N LEU A 66 -9.28 2.29 -1.97
CA LEU A 66 -10.19 2.35 -0.83
C LEU A 66 -11.27 3.41 -1.04
N ALA A 67 -10.92 4.55 -1.62
CA ALA A 67 -11.89 5.60 -1.93
C ALA A 67 -12.94 5.11 -2.94
N ALA A 68 -12.52 4.36 -3.95
CA ALA A 68 -13.43 3.81 -4.94
C ALA A 68 -14.38 2.76 -4.34
N VAL A 69 -13.87 1.89 -3.47
CA VAL A 69 -14.70 0.87 -2.80
C VAL A 69 -15.71 1.51 -1.85
N THR A 70 -15.32 2.57 -1.16
CA THR A 70 -16.17 3.24 -0.16
C THR A 70 -17.02 4.37 -0.73
N ILE A 71 -17.29 4.33 -2.04
CA ILE A 71 -18.08 5.37 -2.71
C ILE A 71 -19.53 5.42 -2.22
N ASP A 72 -20.04 4.33 -1.66
CA ASP A 72 -21.40 4.21 -1.15
C ASP A 72 -21.45 3.44 0.18
N ASP A 73 -22.60 3.41 0.82
CA ASP A 73 -22.77 2.76 2.12
C ASP A 73 -22.55 1.24 2.05
N MET A 74 -22.92 0.61 0.95
CA MET A 74 -22.68 -0.82 0.76
C MET A 74 -21.20 -1.14 0.76
N GLY A 75 -20.40 -0.36 0.02
CA GLY A 75 -18.96 -0.51 -0.02
C GLY A 75 -18.31 -0.22 1.33
N LYS A 76 -18.75 0.82 2.03
CA LYS A 76 -18.24 1.16 3.36
C LYS A 76 -18.45 0.02 4.36
N THR A 77 -19.64 -0.54 4.37
CA THR A 77 -19.99 -1.66 5.26
C THR A 77 -19.20 -2.91 4.89
N ALA A 78 -19.13 -3.24 3.60
CA ALA A 78 -18.39 -4.41 3.13
C ALA A 78 -16.92 -4.31 3.49
N LEU A 79 -16.30 -3.14 3.31
CA LEU A 79 -14.91 -2.93 3.64
C LEU A 79 -14.64 -3.11 5.13
N ARG A 80 -15.46 -2.46 5.98
CA ARG A 80 -15.31 -2.56 7.43
C ARG A 80 -15.46 -3.99 7.93
N ASP A 81 -16.41 -4.74 7.38
CA ASP A 81 -16.70 -6.10 7.82
C ASP A 81 -15.73 -7.12 7.23
N GLY A 82 -15.21 -6.88 6.02
CA GLY A 82 -14.44 -7.86 5.27
C GLY A 82 -12.93 -7.63 5.18
N LEU A 83 -12.47 -6.39 5.30
CA LEU A 83 -11.04 -6.10 5.26
C LEU A 83 -10.48 -5.97 6.68
N ARG A 84 -9.66 -6.94 7.06
CA ARG A 84 -9.09 -7.00 8.42
C ARG A 84 -7.76 -6.30 8.52
N LYS A 85 -6.96 -6.33 7.44
CA LYS A 85 -5.59 -5.81 7.47
C LYS A 85 -5.05 -5.70 6.05
N ILE A 86 -4.12 -4.74 5.85
CA ILE A 86 -3.33 -4.64 4.64
C ILE A 86 -1.88 -4.94 4.98
N VAL A 87 -1.21 -5.74 4.14
CA VAL A 87 0.21 -6.06 4.23
C VAL A 87 0.91 -5.46 3.02
N VAL A 88 1.92 -4.63 3.28
CA VAL A 88 2.76 -4.01 2.24
C VAL A 88 4.14 -4.63 2.31
N ARG A 89 4.61 -5.19 1.21
CA ARG A 89 5.90 -5.86 1.19
C ARG A 89 6.57 -5.78 -0.19
N ASN A 90 7.82 -6.11 -0.25
CA ASN A 90 8.60 -6.24 -1.46
C ASN A 90 9.43 -7.53 -1.39
N SER A 91 8.92 -8.62 -1.98
CA SER A 91 9.67 -9.88 -2.08
C SER A 91 10.69 -9.89 -3.20
N ASP A 92 10.77 -8.79 -3.95
CA ASP A 92 11.61 -8.62 -5.14
C ASP A 92 11.21 -9.52 -6.32
N GLN A 93 9.96 -9.97 -6.34
CA GLN A 93 9.45 -10.87 -7.39
C GLN A 93 8.45 -10.21 -8.33
N TYR A 94 7.81 -9.11 -7.92
CA TYR A 94 6.68 -8.54 -8.66
C TYR A 94 6.91 -7.07 -9.02
N SER A 95 6.60 -6.73 -10.26
CA SER A 95 6.65 -5.34 -10.77
C SER A 95 5.30 -4.89 -11.31
N SER A 96 4.24 -5.62 -11.01
CA SER A 96 2.87 -5.36 -11.49
C SER A 96 1.85 -5.82 -10.46
N THR A 97 0.58 -5.77 -10.82
CA THR A 97 -0.54 -6.21 -9.96
C THR A 97 -0.54 -7.71 -9.68
N THR A 98 0.30 -8.49 -10.34
CA THR A 98 0.38 -9.94 -10.12
C THR A 98 0.82 -10.32 -8.72
N GLY A 99 1.46 -9.40 -7.99
CA GLY A 99 1.85 -9.61 -6.60
C GLY A 99 0.76 -9.23 -5.58
N PHE A 100 -0.42 -8.85 -6.05
CA PHE A 100 -1.52 -8.45 -5.17
C PHE A 100 -2.43 -9.63 -4.90
N ALA A 101 -2.90 -9.78 -3.66
CA ALA A 101 -3.82 -10.83 -3.27
C ALA A 101 -4.76 -10.34 -2.17
N PHE A 102 -5.98 -10.84 -2.18
CA PHE A 102 -6.94 -10.60 -1.12
C PHE A 102 -7.55 -11.93 -0.67
N GLU A 103 -7.13 -12.39 0.51
CA GLU A 103 -7.53 -13.70 1.05
C GLU A 103 -7.76 -13.58 2.56
N ASP A 104 -8.86 -14.17 3.04
CA ASP A 104 -9.18 -14.22 4.49
C ASP A 104 -9.18 -12.85 5.17
N GLY A 105 -9.63 -11.83 4.44
CA GLY A 105 -9.66 -10.47 4.94
C GLY A 105 -8.34 -9.73 4.92
N VAL A 106 -7.29 -10.31 4.36
CA VAL A 106 -5.96 -9.70 4.27
C VAL A 106 -5.67 -9.31 2.82
N LEU A 107 -5.46 -8.03 2.60
CA LEU A 107 -4.99 -7.50 1.32
C LEU A 107 -3.48 -7.41 1.35
N THR A 108 -2.82 -8.16 0.48
CA THR A 108 -1.36 -8.13 0.35
C THR A 108 -0.97 -7.34 -0.89
N ILE A 109 -0.09 -6.36 -0.71
CA ILE A 109 0.49 -5.57 -1.80
C ILE A 109 1.97 -5.90 -1.83
N ASP A 110 2.34 -6.85 -2.70
CA ASP A 110 3.73 -7.25 -2.91
C ASP A 110 4.20 -6.67 -4.24
N HIS A 111 5.11 -5.72 -4.20
CA HIS A 111 5.57 -4.99 -5.37
C HIS A 111 6.96 -4.42 -5.12
N ARG A 112 7.79 -4.40 -6.14
CA ARG A 112 9.10 -3.74 -6.06
C ARG A 112 8.91 -2.25 -5.85
N SER A 113 9.66 -1.68 -4.92
CA SER A 113 9.50 -0.28 -4.52
C SER A 113 10.06 0.73 -5.54
N TYR A 114 10.77 0.24 -6.55
CA TYR A 114 11.48 1.07 -7.53
C TYR A 114 11.07 0.81 -8.98
N SER A 115 10.10 -0.06 -9.22
CA SER A 115 9.69 -0.45 -10.58
C SER A 115 8.31 0.07 -10.93
N ASN A 116 8.13 0.47 -12.20
CA ASN A 116 6.83 0.91 -12.74
C ASN A 116 6.16 1.98 -11.87
N ILE A 117 6.96 2.92 -11.40
CA ILE A 117 6.55 3.90 -10.38
C ILE A 117 5.37 4.73 -10.85
N ASP A 118 5.29 5.05 -12.14
CA ASP A 118 4.24 5.90 -12.69
C ASP A 118 2.96 5.15 -13.07
N ASP A 119 2.90 3.83 -12.84
CA ASP A 119 1.72 3.00 -13.11
C ASP A 119 0.76 2.93 -11.92
N GLY A 120 0.67 3.99 -11.13
CA GLY A 120 -0.15 4.04 -9.91
C GLY A 120 -1.64 3.84 -10.18
N GLU A 121 -2.15 4.38 -11.30
CA GLU A 121 -3.56 4.22 -11.66
C GLU A 121 -3.89 2.75 -11.93
N GLU A 122 -3.04 2.02 -12.62
CA GLU A 122 -3.22 0.59 -12.88
C GLU A 122 -3.20 -0.20 -11.56
N ARG A 123 -2.31 0.13 -10.64
CA ARG A 123 -2.26 -0.50 -9.33
C ARG A 123 -3.52 -0.22 -8.52
N ALA A 124 -4.00 1.02 -8.53
CA ALA A 124 -5.23 1.39 -7.84
C ALA A 124 -6.43 0.60 -8.36
N LYS A 125 -6.55 0.48 -9.67
CA LYS A 125 -7.62 -0.32 -10.29
C LYS A 125 -7.51 -1.80 -9.97
N GLY A 126 -6.30 -2.33 -9.96
CA GLY A 126 -6.05 -3.73 -9.59
C GLY A 126 -6.47 -4.03 -8.15
N LEU A 127 -6.11 -3.15 -7.22
CA LEU A 127 -6.51 -3.29 -5.82
C LEU A 127 -8.03 -3.17 -5.67
N GLN A 128 -8.66 -2.22 -6.35
CA GLN A 128 -10.11 -2.06 -6.33
C GLN A 128 -10.82 -3.32 -6.80
N ARG A 129 -10.38 -3.92 -7.92
CA ARG A 129 -11.00 -5.14 -8.46
C ARG A 129 -10.89 -6.30 -7.49
N LEU A 130 -9.73 -6.47 -6.86
CA LEU A 130 -9.52 -7.53 -5.87
C LEU A 130 -10.46 -7.36 -4.68
N LEU A 131 -10.56 -6.16 -4.15
CA LEU A 131 -11.44 -5.88 -3.01
C LEU A 131 -12.90 -6.08 -3.39
N GLU A 132 -13.35 -5.52 -4.51
CA GLU A 132 -14.75 -5.65 -4.93
C GLU A 132 -15.14 -7.09 -5.24
N ALA A 133 -14.22 -7.89 -5.75
CA ALA A 133 -14.50 -9.31 -6.02
C ALA A 133 -14.52 -10.15 -4.73
N GLY A 134 -13.76 -9.78 -3.71
CA GLY A 134 -13.61 -10.55 -2.49
C GLY A 134 -14.48 -10.09 -1.32
N LEU A 135 -14.96 -8.87 -1.37
CA LEU A 135 -15.86 -8.34 -0.35
C LEU A 135 -17.32 -8.71 -0.66
#